data_217e96558653835c03eb077f568e3f14
#
_entry.id   217e96558653835c03eb077f568e3f14
#
_cell.length_a   1.000
_cell.length_b   1.000
_cell.length_c   1.000
_cell.angle_alpha   90.00
_cell.angle_beta   90.00
_cell.angle_gamma   90.00
#
_symmetry.space_group_name_H-M   'P 1'
#
loop_
_entity.id
_entity.type
_entity.pdbx_description
1 polymer ?
#
loop_
_entity_poly.entity_id
_entity_poly.type
_entity_poly.pdbx_seq_one_letter_code
_entity_poly.pdbx_strand_id
1 'polypeptide(L)'
;MKMTTQKTILITGASRGIGFLTAQKLVQEGHIVYAGMRDLDGRNADAAKALKLFAEGLPGKLVPVDLNVADEKGVERTVAAIEAEQPIDVLVNNAGVMPVGLTEGFTMEQAKDLFDVNVYGVMHLTRAVLPAMRARKSGLVISLSSVAGRFGMPFFGLYCASKWAMEAYCESLHYEL
;
A
#
# COMPACT_ATOMS: atom_id res chain seq x y z
N MET A 1 -17.05 5.39 -25.12
CA MET A 1 -16.07 5.20 -24.02
C MET A 1 -16.80 5.53 -22.71
N LYS A 2 -17.00 4.55 -21.82
CA LYS A 2 -17.59 4.85 -20.50
C LYS A 2 -16.61 5.75 -19.75
N MET A 3 -17.00 6.97 -19.45
CA MET A 3 -16.24 7.83 -18.54
C MET A 3 -16.21 7.14 -17.18
N THR A 4 -15.08 6.57 -16.79
CA THR A 4 -14.88 6.08 -15.43
C THR A 4 -14.88 7.29 -14.51
N THR A 5 -15.70 7.26 -13.45
CA THR A 5 -15.69 8.31 -12.44
C THR A 5 -14.28 8.40 -11.85
N GLN A 6 -13.70 9.61 -11.85
CA GLN A 6 -12.39 9.85 -11.23
C GLN A 6 -12.42 9.41 -9.76
N LYS A 7 -11.39 8.70 -9.33
CA LYS A 7 -11.21 8.19 -7.98
C LYS A 7 -9.92 8.72 -7.37
N THR A 8 -9.91 8.91 -6.06
CA THR A 8 -8.72 9.18 -5.27
C THR A 8 -8.19 7.87 -4.71
N ILE A 9 -6.95 7.54 -5.05
CA ILE A 9 -6.35 6.23 -4.77
C ILE A 9 -5.03 6.43 -4.02
N LEU A 10 -4.91 5.85 -2.84
CA LEU A 10 -3.65 5.77 -2.10
C LEU A 10 -3.01 4.39 -2.36
N ILE A 11 -1.79 4.38 -2.89
CA ILE A 11 -1.02 3.15 -3.14
C ILE A 11 0.23 3.18 -2.27
N THR A 12 0.46 2.13 -1.49
CA THR A 12 1.69 1.98 -0.70
C THR A 12 2.78 1.23 -1.48
N GLY A 13 4.05 1.56 -1.23
CA GLY A 13 5.17 0.90 -1.91
C GLY A 13 5.27 1.21 -3.40
N ALA A 14 4.96 2.44 -3.80
CA ALA A 14 4.88 2.88 -5.18
C ALA A 14 6.24 3.29 -5.80
N SER A 15 7.37 3.09 -5.11
CA SER A 15 8.69 3.47 -5.65
C SER A 15 9.22 2.56 -6.74
N ARG A 16 8.68 1.34 -6.89
CA ARG A 16 9.12 0.34 -7.89
C ARG A 16 8.09 -0.77 -8.10
N GLY A 17 8.34 -1.59 -9.11
CA GLY A 17 7.58 -2.83 -9.37
C GLY A 17 6.08 -2.58 -9.58
N ILE A 18 5.25 -3.45 -8.98
CA ILE A 18 3.79 -3.43 -9.17
C ILE A 18 3.20 -2.08 -8.76
N GLY A 19 3.56 -1.54 -7.59
CA GLY A 19 3.02 -0.26 -7.12
C GLY A 19 3.34 0.91 -8.05
N PHE A 20 4.57 0.96 -8.59
CA PHE A 20 4.98 1.99 -9.54
C PHE A 20 4.18 1.92 -10.85
N LEU A 21 4.09 0.74 -11.46
CA LEU A 21 3.36 0.52 -12.70
C LEU A 21 1.85 0.74 -12.54
N THR A 22 1.30 0.33 -11.40
CA THR A 22 -0.10 0.57 -11.06
C THR A 22 -0.39 2.06 -10.93
N ALA A 23 0.49 2.83 -10.25
CA ALA A 23 0.34 4.28 -10.14
C ALA A 23 0.34 4.95 -11.52
N GLN A 24 1.26 4.54 -12.41
CA GLN A 24 1.29 5.03 -13.79
C GLN A 24 0.00 4.71 -14.55
N LYS A 25 -0.49 3.48 -14.45
CA LYS A 25 -1.70 3.06 -15.15
C LYS A 25 -2.93 3.84 -14.68
N LEU A 26 -3.08 4.01 -13.37
CA LEU A 26 -4.23 4.70 -12.80
C LEU A 26 -4.26 6.20 -13.15
N VAL A 27 -3.11 6.86 -13.21
CA VAL A 27 -3.07 8.27 -13.63
C VAL A 27 -3.41 8.43 -15.11
N GLN A 28 -3.03 7.47 -15.96
CA GLN A 28 -3.45 7.43 -17.38
C GLN A 28 -4.96 7.29 -17.54
N GLU A 29 -5.61 6.54 -16.64
CA GLU A 29 -7.07 6.36 -16.63
C GLU A 29 -7.83 7.58 -16.02
N GLY A 30 -7.10 8.63 -15.63
CA GLY A 30 -7.70 9.89 -15.14
C GLY A 30 -7.94 9.93 -13.64
N HIS A 31 -7.37 9.02 -12.86
CA HIS A 31 -7.51 9.00 -11.41
C HIS A 31 -6.51 9.94 -10.72
N ILE A 32 -6.81 10.29 -9.46
CA ILE A 32 -5.89 10.99 -8.57
C ILE A 32 -5.17 9.93 -7.74
N VAL A 33 -3.85 9.86 -7.87
CA VAL A 33 -3.04 8.81 -7.26
C VAL A 33 -2.05 9.41 -6.27
N TYR A 34 -2.20 9.08 -5.01
CA TYR A 34 -1.21 9.31 -3.97
C TYR A 34 -0.25 8.11 -3.94
N ALA A 35 0.97 8.33 -4.40
CA ALA A 35 1.99 7.29 -4.52
C ALA A 35 2.88 7.26 -3.27
N GLY A 36 2.49 6.43 -2.28
CA GLY A 36 3.18 6.29 -1.01
C GLY A 36 4.51 5.55 -1.15
N MET A 37 5.59 6.18 -0.73
CA MET A 37 6.93 5.60 -0.67
C MET A 37 7.75 6.25 0.44
N ARG A 38 8.71 5.53 1.00
CA ARG A 38 9.58 6.03 2.06
C ARG A 38 10.68 6.93 1.51
N ASP A 39 11.10 7.92 2.28
CA ASP A 39 12.33 8.69 2.02
C ASP A 39 12.31 9.32 0.61
N LEU A 40 11.36 10.24 0.41
CA LEU A 40 11.14 10.92 -0.87
C LEU A 40 12.32 11.79 -1.32
N ASP A 41 13.04 12.38 -0.37
CA ASP A 41 14.16 13.29 -0.65
C ASP A 41 15.50 12.56 -0.74
N GLY A 42 15.54 11.28 -0.34
CA GLY A 42 16.71 10.42 -0.38
C GLY A 42 16.56 9.26 -1.35
N ARG A 43 16.47 8.04 -0.82
CA ARG A 43 16.51 6.79 -1.61
C ARG A 43 15.48 6.70 -2.74
N ASN A 44 14.31 7.30 -2.59
CA ASN A 44 13.23 7.23 -3.58
C ASN A 44 12.98 8.55 -4.32
N ALA A 45 13.90 9.53 -4.23
CA ALA A 45 13.79 10.81 -4.93
C ALA A 45 13.64 10.65 -6.46
N ASP A 46 14.45 9.78 -7.06
CA ASP A 46 14.39 9.51 -8.51
C ASP A 46 13.05 8.86 -8.91
N ALA A 47 12.54 7.93 -8.12
CA ALA A 47 11.26 7.31 -8.39
C ALA A 47 10.11 8.33 -8.27
N ALA A 48 10.14 9.18 -7.27
CA ALA A 48 9.16 10.25 -7.10
C ALA A 48 9.19 11.24 -8.28
N LYS A 49 10.39 11.65 -8.70
CA LYS A 49 10.58 12.52 -9.87
C LYS A 49 10.10 11.85 -11.15
N ALA A 50 10.44 10.59 -11.37
CA ALA A 50 10.00 9.83 -12.55
C ALA A 50 8.48 9.72 -12.63
N LEU A 51 7.79 9.47 -11.51
CA LEU A 51 6.33 9.42 -11.46
C LEU A 51 5.70 10.79 -11.74
N LYS A 52 6.24 11.88 -11.18
CA LYS A 52 5.75 13.23 -11.45
C LYS A 52 5.89 13.59 -12.94
N LEU A 53 7.07 13.35 -13.51
CA LEU A 53 7.33 13.61 -14.94
C LEU A 53 6.42 12.75 -15.84
N PHE A 54 6.23 11.49 -15.49
CA PHE A 54 5.32 10.60 -16.24
C PHE A 54 3.88 11.13 -16.26
N ALA A 55 3.42 11.75 -15.19
CA ALA A 55 2.05 12.26 -15.07
C ALA A 55 1.80 13.57 -15.83
N GLU A 56 2.85 14.24 -16.31
CA GLU A 56 2.71 15.50 -17.06
C GLU A 56 1.89 15.30 -18.34
N GLY A 57 0.87 16.12 -18.51
CA GLY A 57 -0.04 16.06 -19.66
C GLY A 57 -1.04 14.92 -19.66
N LEU A 58 -1.06 14.06 -18.63
CA LEU A 58 -2.06 13.00 -18.47
C LEU A 58 -3.34 13.51 -17.82
N PRO A 59 -4.48 12.82 -18.03
CA PRO A 59 -5.78 13.25 -17.50
C PRO A 59 -5.90 13.14 -15.99
N GLY A 60 -5.11 12.31 -15.34
CA GLY A 60 -5.08 12.12 -13.88
C GLY A 60 -4.05 13.01 -13.18
N LYS A 61 -3.99 12.90 -11.84
CA LYS A 61 -3.00 13.58 -11.01
C LYS A 61 -2.20 12.54 -10.22
N LEU A 62 -0.87 12.70 -10.15
CA LEU A 62 -0.01 11.82 -9.36
C LEU A 62 0.76 12.66 -8.33
N VAL A 63 0.63 12.27 -7.07
CA VAL A 63 1.23 12.94 -5.92
C VAL A 63 2.07 11.93 -5.14
N PRO A 64 3.41 11.93 -5.25
CA PRO A 64 4.25 11.16 -4.34
C PRO A 64 4.11 11.69 -2.91
N VAL A 65 3.94 10.78 -1.95
CA VAL A 65 3.84 11.11 -0.53
C VAL A 65 4.83 10.28 0.28
N ASP A 66 5.46 10.92 1.27
CA ASP A 66 6.33 10.19 2.18
C ASP A 66 5.49 9.31 3.10
N LEU A 67 5.68 8.00 3.00
CA LEU A 67 4.86 7.01 3.69
C LEU A 67 5.66 5.77 4.03
N ASN A 68 6.04 5.67 5.30
CA ASN A 68 6.56 4.44 5.88
C ASN A 68 5.41 3.68 6.55
N VAL A 69 5.01 2.55 5.98
CA VAL A 69 3.88 1.75 6.49
C VAL A 69 4.12 1.18 7.89
N ALA A 70 5.37 1.05 8.32
CA ALA A 70 5.74 0.60 9.65
C ALA A 70 5.67 1.72 10.73
N ASP A 71 5.50 2.99 10.34
CA ASP A 71 5.31 4.12 11.26
C ASP A 71 3.81 4.45 11.37
N GLU A 72 3.13 3.91 12.40
CA GLU A 72 1.70 4.10 12.60
C GLU A 72 1.32 5.59 12.65
N LYS A 73 2.06 6.41 13.41
CA LYS A 73 1.78 7.85 13.52
C LYS A 73 2.04 8.60 12.22
N GLY A 74 3.06 8.18 11.45
CA GLY A 74 3.33 8.71 10.12
C GLY A 74 2.20 8.40 9.15
N VAL A 75 1.69 7.17 9.18
CA VAL A 75 0.51 6.74 8.41
C VAL A 75 -0.71 7.59 8.74
N GLU A 76 -1.03 7.75 10.03
CA GLU A 76 -2.17 8.57 10.48
C GLU A 76 -2.07 10.01 9.97
N ARG A 77 -0.91 10.65 10.11
CA ARG A 77 -0.68 12.02 9.62
C ARG A 77 -0.86 12.13 8.11
N THR A 78 -0.28 11.19 7.34
CA THR A 78 -0.35 11.21 5.88
C THR A 78 -1.78 10.98 5.39
N VAL A 79 -2.49 10.01 5.95
CA VAL A 79 -3.89 9.73 5.59
C VAL A 79 -4.78 10.93 5.96
N ALA A 80 -4.63 11.51 7.13
CA ALA A 80 -5.39 12.69 7.55
C ALA A 80 -5.16 13.89 6.62
N ALA A 81 -3.91 14.11 6.20
CA ALA A 81 -3.58 15.18 5.25
C ALA A 81 -4.25 14.96 3.89
N ILE A 82 -4.25 13.73 3.37
CA ILE A 82 -4.92 13.40 2.10
C ILE A 82 -6.45 13.57 2.23
N GLU A 83 -7.06 13.02 3.28
CA GLU A 83 -8.52 13.11 3.52
C GLU A 83 -8.99 14.57 3.72
N ALA A 84 -8.13 15.46 4.21
CA ALA A 84 -8.43 16.89 4.32
C ALA A 84 -8.47 17.60 2.95
N GLU A 85 -7.71 17.11 1.96
CA GLU A 85 -7.77 17.62 0.59
C GLU A 85 -8.94 17.01 -0.19
N GLN A 86 -9.06 15.70 -0.11
CA GLN A 86 -10.11 14.93 -0.81
C GLN A 86 -10.23 13.51 -0.26
N PRO A 87 -11.44 12.93 -0.30
CA PRO A 87 -11.71 11.59 0.20
C PRO A 87 -10.88 10.51 -0.50
N ILE A 88 -10.28 9.58 0.24
CA ILE A 88 -9.62 8.40 -0.32
C ILE A 88 -10.68 7.36 -0.70
N ASP A 89 -10.95 7.20 -1.98
CA ASP A 89 -11.90 6.20 -2.47
C ASP A 89 -11.34 4.77 -2.41
N VAL A 90 -10.03 4.63 -2.68
CA VAL A 90 -9.38 3.31 -2.77
C VAL A 90 -8.05 3.34 -2.03
N LEU A 91 -7.85 2.37 -1.14
CA LEU A 91 -6.54 2.05 -0.57
C LEU A 91 -5.99 0.80 -1.25
N VAL A 92 -4.75 0.88 -1.75
CA VAL A 92 -4.00 -0.27 -2.27
C VAL A 92 -2.80 -0.55 -1.36
N ASN A 93 -2.93 -1.54 -0.49
CA ASN A 93 -1.86 -2.07 0.33
C ASN A 93 -0.96 -2.95 -0.54
N ASN A 94 0.05 -2.34 -1.15
CA ASN A 94 1.02 -3.01 -2.03
C ASN A 94 2.42 -3.12 -1.40
N ALA A 95 2.77 -2.25 -0.46
CA ALA A 95 4.06 -2.32 0.23
C ALA A 95 4.28 -3.71 0.84
N GLY A 96 5.46 -4.27 0.60
CA GLY A 96 5.82 -5.57 1.13
C GLY A 96 7.29 -5.89 0.88
N VAL A 97 7.82 -6.78 1.72
CA VAL A 97 9.17 -7.34 1.63
C VAL A 97 9.10 -8.86 1.65
N MET A 98 10.06 -9.50 0.99
CA MET A 98 10.11 -10.95 0.83
C MET A 98 11.54 -11.42 1.06
N PRO A 99 11.97 -11.65 2.29
CA PRO A 99 13.26 -12.30 2.56
C PRO A 99 13.18 -13.79 2.20
N VAL A 100 14.29 -14.31 1.69
CA VAL A 100 14.45 -15.72 1.31
C VAL A 100 15.62 -16.31 2.10
N GLY A 101 15.41 -17.42 2.76
CA GLY A 101 16.45 -18.10 3.55
C GLY A 101 15.88 -19.27 4.37
N LEU A 102 16.78 -19.99 5.05
CA LEU A 102 16.37 -21.02 6.00
C LEU A 102 15.58 -20.38 7.13
N THR A 103 14.41 -20.94 7.45
CA THR A 103 13.48 -20.34 8.43
C THR A 103 14.12 -20.18 9.81
N GLU A 104 14.93 -21.14 10.24
CA GLU A 104 15.68 -21.12 11.49
C GLU A 104 16.86 -20.14 11.50
N GLY A 105 17.32 -19.72 10.32
CA GLY A 105 18.44 -18.78 10.18
C GLY A 105 18.05 -17.31 10.32
N PHE A 106 16.76 -16.99 10.36
CA PHE A 106 16.30 -15.62 10.57
C PHE A 106 16.32 -15.23 12.05
N THR A 107 16.82 -14.04 12.35
CA THR A 107 16.70 -13.49 13.70
C THR A 107 15.26 -13.06 13.99
N MET A 108 14.91 -12.96 15.28
CA MET A 108 13.61 -12.42 15.69
C MET A 108 13.43 -10.95 15.31
N GLU A 109 14.50 -10.18 15.20
CA GLU A 109 14.45 -8.80 14.71
C GLU A 109 14.04 -8.77 13.25
N GLN A 110 14.68 -9.56 12.38
CA GLN A 110 14.30 -9.70 10.97
C GLN A 110 12.85 -10.17 10.79
N ALA A 111 12.38 -11.07 11.66
CA ALA A 111 10.98 -11.50 11.66
C ALA A 111 10.04 -10.35 12.01
N LYS A 112 10.35 -9.55 13.03
CA LYS A 112 9.56 -8.36 13.41
C LYS A 112 9.54 -7.33 12.29
N ASP A 113 10.68 -6.98 11.71
CA ASP A 113 10.78 -6.03 10.60
C ASP A 113 9.91 -6.44 9.40
N LEU A 114 9.89 -7.76 9.10
CA LEU A 114 9.02 -8.30 8.06
C LEU A 114 7.54 -8.11 8.40
N PHE A 115 7.14 -8.44 9.63
CA PHE A 115 5.74 -8.31 10.07
C PHE A 115 5.33 -6.85 10.17
N ASP A 116 6.21 -5.94 10.58
CA ASP A 116 5.95 -4.51 10.63
C ASP A 116 5.54 -3.95 9.26
N VAL A 117 6.16 -4.44 8.19
CA VAL A 117 5.81 -4.03 6.83
C VAL A 117 4.60 -4.80 6.30
N ASN A 118 4.65 -6.15 6.32
CA ASN A 118 3.70 -6.99 5.59
C ASN A 118 2.36 -7.17 6.29
N VAL A 119 2.31 -7.00 7.60
CA VAL A 119 1.12 -7.24 8.45
C VAL A 119 0.68 -5.94 9.12
N TYR A 120 1.50 -5.39 10.01
CA TYR A 120 1.13 -4.19 10.77
C TYR A 120 0.97 -2.97 9.86
N GLY A 121 1.81 -2.84 8.81
CA GLY A 121 1.64 -1.79 7.82
C GLY A 121 0.28 -1.82 7.12
N VAL A 122 -0.24 -3.01 6.77
CA VAL A 122 -1.59 -3.17 6.22
C VAL A 122 -2.65 -2.76 7.26
N MET A 123 -2.46 -3.15 8.52
CA MET A 123 -3.39 -2.79 9.61
C MET A 123 -3.40 -1.28 9.86
N HIS A 124 -2.22 -0.62 9.91
CA HIS A 124 -2.11 0.82 10.11
C HIS A 124 -2.89 1.60 9.04
N LEU A 125 -2.62 1.30 7.76
CA LEU A 125 -3.28 1.98 6.64
C LEU A 125 -4.79 1.74 6.64
N THR A 126 -5.19 0.49 6.82
CA THR A 126 -6.61 0.10 6.84
C THR A 126 -7.35 0.81 7.97
N ARG A 127 -6.80 0.79 9.19
CA ARG A 127 -7.38 1.50 10.35
C ARG A 127 -7.48 3.01 10.13
N ALA A 128 -6.49 3.61 9.47
CA ALA A 128 -6.48 5.04 9.22
C ALA A 128 -7.54 5.49 8.21
N VAL A 129 -7.83 4.70 7.15
CA VAL A 129 -8.80 5.08 6.11
C VAL A 129 -10.24 4.68 6.44
N LEU A 130 -10.45 3.59 7.18
CA LEU A 130 -11.78 3.02 7.42
C LEU A 130 -12.78 3.96 8.07
N PRO A 131 -12.44 4.79 9.07
CA PRO A 131 -13.41 5.69 9.72
C PRO A 131 -14.09 6.61 8.71
N ALA A 132 -13.32 7.21 7.80
CA ALA A 132 -13.84 8.09 6.76
C ALA A 132 -14.66 7.31 5.70
N MET A 133 -14.19 6.14 5.28
CA MET A 133 -14.90 5.26 4.33
C MET A 133 -16.24 4.80 4.92
N ARG A 134 -16.28 4.40 6.20
CA ARG A 134 -17.54 4.03 6.89
C ARG A 134 -18.52 5.20 6.98
N ALA A 135 -18.04 6.38 7.35
CA ALA A 135 -18.89 7.58 7.45
C ALA A 135 -19.54 7.91 6.10
N ARG A 136 -18.81 7.73 4.99
CA ARG A 136 -19.31 7.94 3.62
C ARG A 136 -20.12 6.75 3.08
N LYS A 137 -20.10 5.60 3.74
CA LYS A 137 -20.63 4.32 3.24
C LYS A 137 -20.08 3.96 1.86
N SER A 138 -18.84 4.30 1.59
CA SER A 138 -18.19 4.10 0.30
C SER A 138 -16.68 4.05 0.48
N GLY A 139 -16.05 3.04 -0.12
CA GLY A 139 -14.62 2.84 -0.12
C GLY A 139 -14.25 1.45 -0.63
N LEU A 140 -13.00 1.27 -0.99
CA LEU A 140 -12.45 -0.02 -1.38
C LEU A 140 -11.05 -0.18 -0.79
N VAL A 141 -10.80 -1.28 -0.12
CA VAL A 141 -9.47 -1.66 0.36
C VAL A 141 -9.01 -2.90 -0.42
N ILE A 142 -7.87 -2.76 -1.09
CA ILE A 142 -7.22 -3.85 -1.84
C ILE A 142 -5.89 -4.15 -1.16
N SER A 143 -5.66 -5.40 -0.78
CA SER A 143 -4.39 -5.84 -0.20
C SER A 143 -3.72 -6.87 -1.11
N LEU A 144 -2.47 -6.58 -1.53
CA LEU A 144 -1.71 -7.48 -2.38
C LEU A 144 -1.16 -8.64 -1.56
N SER A 145 -1.73 -9.80 -1.79
CA SER A 145 -1.27 -11.06 -1.21
C SER A 145 -0.24 -11.77 -2.10
N SER A 146 -0.15 -13.04 -1.95
CA SER A 146 0.76 -13.93 -2.68
C SER A 146 0.19 -15.36 -2.65
N VAL A 147 0.64 -16.21 -3.56
CA VAL A 147 0.49 -17.67 -3.43
C VAL A 147 1.00 -18.16 -2.06
N ALA A 148 2.03 -17.49 -1.52
CA ALA A 148 2.57 -17.74 -0.18
C ALA A 148 1.56 -17.50 0.97
N GLY A 149 0.46 -16.82 0.73
CA GLY A 149 -0.66 -16.70 1.67
C GLY A 149 -1.60 -17.91 1.67
N ARG A 150 -1.38 -18.90 0.80
CA ARG A 150 -2.18 -20.13 0.67
C ARG A 150 -1.36 -21.40 0.77
N PHE A 151 -0.06 -21.33 0.52
CA PHE A 151 0.85 -22.47 0.56
C PHE A 151 2.14 -22.12 1.30
N GLY A 152 2.64 -23.06 2.12
CA GLY A 152 3.98 -22.99 2.67
C GLY A 152 5.01 -23.37 1.59
N MET A 153 6.08 -22.61 1.49
CA MET A 153 7.16 -22.86 0.52
C MET A 153 8.50 -22.96 1.25
N PRO A 154 9.40 -23.92 0.85
CA PRO A 154 10.75 -23.96 1.39
C PRO A 154 11.47 -22.62 1.22
N PHE A 155 12.25 -22.22 2.21
CA PHE A 155 13.00 -20.95 2.27
C PHE A 155 12.16 -19.66 2.37
N PHE A 156 10.84 -19.74 2.40
CA PHE A 156 9.92 -18.59 2.50
C PHE A 156 9.11 -18.60 3.80
N GLY A 157 9.51 -19.34 4.83
CA GLY A 157 8.69 -19.58 6.03
C GLY A 157 8.13 -18.32 6.67
N LEU A 158 8.98 -17.31 6.94
CA LEU A 158 8.53 -16.04 7.52
C LEU A 158 7.63 -15.25 6.58
N TYR A 159 7.96 -15.23 5.29
CA TYR A 159 7.13 -14.55 4.29
C TYR A 159 5.76 -15.20 4.17
N CYS A 160 5.69 -16.54 4.08
CA CYS A 160 4.43 -17.28 4.10
C CYS A 160 3.61 -16.92 5.35
N ALA A 161 4.23 -16.99 6.54
CA ALA A 161 3.54 -16.66 7.80
C ALA A 161 2.94 -15.24 7.77
N SER A 162 3.68 -14.25 7.26
CA SER A 162 3.18 -12.87 7.15
C SER A 162 2.00 -12.74 6.18
N LYS A 163 2.05 -13.45 5.04
CA LYS A 163 0.98 -13.41 4.05
C LYS A 163 -0.28 -14.15 4.51
N TRP A 164 -0.13 -15.27 5.22
CA TRP A 164 -1.25 -15.94 5.87
C TRP A 164 -1.90 -15.06 6.94
N ALA A 165 -1.11 -14.38 7.77
CA ALA A 165 -1.63 -13.45 8.78
C ALA A 165 -2.42 -12.30 8.13
N MET A 166 -1.91 -11.72 7.05
CA MET A 166 -2.58 -10.66 6.30
C MET A 166 -3.89 -11.15 5.67
N GLU A 167 -3.90 -12.34 5.05
CA GLU A 167 -5.12 -12.93 4.46
C GLU A 167 -6.21 -13.11 5.53
N ALA A 168 -5.88 -13.73 6.67
CA ALA A 168 -6.83 -13.93 7.77
C ALA A 168 -7.37 -12.59 8.30
N TYR A 169 -6.52 -11.56 8.42
CA TYR A 169 -6.95 -10.22 8.81
C TYR A 169 -7.93 -9.61 7.80
N CYS A 170 -7.62 -9.68 6.51
CA CYS A 170 -8.47 -9.12 5.46
C CYS A 170 -9.81 -9.87 5.35
N GLU A 171 -9.80 -11.19 5.49
CA GLU A 171 -11.02 -12.02 5.47
C GLU A 171 -11.93 -11.68 6.66
N SER A 172 -11.36 -11.58 7.87
CA SER A 172 -12.11 -11.19 9.07
C SER A 172 -12.72 -9.79 8.90
N LEU A 173 -11.94 -8.84 8.42
CA LEU A 173 -12.40 -7.48 8.18
C LEU A 173 -13.53 -7.41 7.15
N HIS A 174 -13.53 -8.28 6.13
CA HIS A 174 -14.58 -8.33 5.12
C HIS A 174 -15.96 -8.65 5.74
N TYR A 175 -16.01 -9.47 6.78
CA TYR A 175 -17.27 -9.78 7.48
C TYR A 175 -17.74 -8.66 8.41
N GLU A 176 -16.85 -7.71 8.75
CA GLU A 176 -17.15 -6.60 9.66
C GLU A 176 -17.62 -5.32 8.91
N LEU A 177 -17.42 -5.26 7.60
CA LEU A 177 -17.70 -4.12 6.74
C LEU A 177 -18.99 -4.28 5.94
#